data_5212ac871bc83183dbfffd2ca895b715
#
_entry.id   5212ac871bc83183dbfffd2ca895b715
#
_cell.length_a   1.000
_cell.length_b   1.000
_cell.length_c   1.000
_cell.angle_alpha   90.00
_cell.angle_beta   90.00
_cell.angle_gamma   90.00
#
_symmetry.space_group_name_H-M   'P 1'
#
loop_
_entity.id
_entity.type
_entity.pdbx_description
1 polymer ?
#
loop_
_entity_poly.entity_id
_entity_poly.type
_entity_poly.pdbx_seq_one_letter_code
_entity_poly.pdbx_strand_id
1 'polypeptide(L)'
;MQYKITIDEVEYGEDNIVSATIKRPLFNELSIGNTCEAILTLVVYPTQEIARMATIVAYGSENGTTWQQIGVFYIDERTVTPSGRMTIIAYDSMLKADTVWTPANNLQFPMSMSTAANTLAALMGITVDSRSQISNTYTIDYPANNYTIRDVLGYIATANAGNWIITAANKLLLVPLNGSMPPETYYLITEDGDAITFAGTRILV
;
A
#
# COMPACT_ATOMS: atom_id res chain seq x y z
N MET A 1 6.72 -18.16 12.25
CA MET A 1 6.76 -17.16 11.16
C MET A 1 7.95 -16.27 11.40
N GLN A 2 8.82 -16.07 10.42
CA GLN A 2 10.02 -15.22 10.51
C GLN A 2 9.76 -13.92 9.76
N TYR A 3 10.42 -12.84 10.19
CA TYR A 3 10.28 -11.51 9.59
C TYR A 3 11.66 -10.92 9.34
N LYS A 4 11.76 -10.17 8.26
CA LYS A 4 12.90 -9.32 7.97
C LYS A 4 12.46 -8.03 7.33
N ILE A 5 13.30 -7.03 7.42
CA ILE A 5 13.08 -5.71 6.86
C ILE A 5 14.31 -5.31 6.07
N THR A 6 14.14 -4.69 4.91
CA THR A 6 15.23 -3.97 4.24
C THR A 6 14.98 -2.48 4.35
N ILE A 7 16.02 -1.70 4.65
CA ILE A 7 16.00 -0.24 4.63
C ILE A 7 17.04 0.20 3.61
N ASP A 8 16.60 0.84 2.52
CA ASP A 8 17.44 1.19 1.37
C ASP A 8 18.35 0.00 0.95
N GLU A 9 17.72 -1.18 0.75
CA GLU A 9 18.35 -2.44 0.34
C GLU A 9 19.22 -3.13 1.41
N VAL A 10 19.47 -2.50 2.57
CA VAL A 10 20.21 -3.12 3.67
C VAL A 10 19.27 -3.95 4.53
N GLU A 11 19.59 -5.23 4.70
CA GLU A 11 18.76 -6.17 5.45
C GLU A 11 18.97 -6.04 6.97
N TYR A 12 17.86 -6.04 7.69
CA TYR A 12 17.76 -6.08 9.13
C TYR A 12 16.94 -7.31 9.53
N GLY A 13 17.54 -8.18 10.32
CA GLY A 13 16.91 -9.38 10.87
C GLY A 13 16.65 -9.29 12.37
N GLU A 14 16.41 -10.44 12.98
CA GLU A 14 16.06 -10.56 14.40
C GLU A 14 17.08 -9.94 15.35
N ASP A 15 18.37 -9.97 14.98
CA ASP A 15 19.45 -9.40 15.83
C ASP A 15 19.40 -7.86 15.91
N ASN A 16 18.83 -7.21 14.93
CA ASN A 16 18.78 -5.74 14.81
C ASN A 16 17.40 -5.17 15.11
N ILE A 17 16.34 -5.95 14.89
CA ILE A 17 14.95 -5.51 15.07
C ILE A 17 14.52 -5.78 16.52
N VAL A 18 14.22 -4.72 17.25
CA VAL A 18 13.65 -4.83 18.61
C VAL A 18 12.15 -5.09 18.55
N SER A 19 11.45 -4.35 17.68
CA SER A 19 10.02 -4.55 17.43
C SER A 19 9.62 -3.95 16.09
N ALA A 20 8.62 -4.56 15.44
CA ALA A 20 7.99 -4.03 14.24
C ALA A 20 6.48 -4.26 14.33
N THR A 21 5.70 -3.22 14.13
CA THR A 21 4.24 -3.28 14.13
C THR A 21 3.71 -2.61 12.88
N ILE A 22 2.88 -3.31 12.10
CA ILE A 22 2.19 -2.76 10.94
C ILE A 22 0.70 -2.68 11.27
N LYS A 23 0.14 -1.49 11.18
CA LYS A 23 -1.30 -1.24 11.27
C LYS A 23 -1.84 -0.92 9.88
N ARG A 24 -2.90 -1.61 9.45
CA ARG A 24 -3.56 -1.41 8.16
C ARG A 24 -5.05 -1.18 8.38
N PRO A 25 -5.47 0.07 8.59
CA PRO A 25 -6.88 0.37 8.67
C PRO A 25 -7.51 0.24 7.27
N LEU A 26 -8.69 -0.36 7.20
CA LEU A 26 -9.56 -0.29 6.02
C LEU A 26 -10.46 0.97 6.09
N PHE A 27 -10.60 1.50 7.30
CA PHE A 27 -11.38 2.69 7.60
C PHE A 27 -10.59 3.57 8.57
N ASN A 28 -10.48 4.85 8.26
CA ASN A 28 -10.09 5.86 9.26
C ASN A 28 -11.28 6.22 10.15
N GLU A 29 -12.48 6.23 9.53
CA GLU A 29 -13.79 6.36 10.15
C GLU A 29 -14.73 5.37 9.45
N LEU A 30 -15.90 5.09 10.02
CA LEU A 30 -16.94 4.26 9.40
C LEU A 30 -17.62 5.00 8.24
N SER A 31 -16.86 5.40 7.24
CA SER A 31 -17.32 6.17 6.08
C SER A 31 -16.68 5.67 4.80
N ILE A 32 -17.30 6.01 3.68
CA ILE A 32 -16.74 5.83 2.34
C ILE A 32 -15.93 7.06 1.93
N GLY A 33 -15.05 6.88 0.92
CA GLY A 33 -14.25 8.00 0.41
C GLY A 33 -12.92 8.19 1.12
N ASN A 34 -12.53 7.23 1.98
CA ASN A 34 -11.25 7.30 2.66
C ASN A 34 -10.10 6.86 1.76
N THR A 35 -8.93 7.44 2.02
CA THR A 35 -7.64 7.01 1.53
C THR A 35 -6.85 6.51 2.75
N CYS A 36 -6.93 5.20 3.00
CA CYS A 36 -6.40 4.60 4.22
C CYS A 36 -4.92 4.26 4.02
N GLU A 37 -4.08 4.72 4.93
CA GLU A 37 -2.65 4.48 4.94
C GLU A 37 -2.27 3.40 5.94
N ALA A 38 -1.32 2.55 5.59
CA ALA A 38 -0.72 1.63 6.53
C ALA A 38 0.46 2.30 7.23
N ILE A 39 0.58 2.04 8.54
CA ILE A 39 1.61 2.62 9.40
C ILE A 39 2.52 1.50 9.91
N LEU A 40 3.81 1.64 9.66
CA LEU A 40 4.85 0.82 10.26
C LEU A 40 5.50 1.59 11.41
N THR A 41 5.44 1.02 12.60
CA THR A 41 6.26 1.45 13.74
C THR A 41 7.38 0.43 13.93
N LEU A 42 8.62 0.86 13.70
CA LEU A 42 9.81 0.02 13.77
C LEU A 42 10.77 0.54 14.85
N VAL A 43 11.24 -0.36 15.68
CA VAL A 43 12.33 -0.09 16.63
C VAL A 43 13.52 -0.98 16.27
N VAL A 44 14.64 -0.36 15.95
CA VAL A 44 15.81 -1.04 15.39
C VAL A 44 17.12 -0.48 15.95
N TYR A 45 18.16 -1.31 15.98
CA TYR A 45 19.55 -0.86 16.11
C TYR A 45 20.13 -0.70 14.69
N PRO A 46 20.31 0.55 14.21
CA PRO A 46 20.80 0.77 12.86
C PRO A 46 22.26 0.33 12.72
N THR A 47 22.57 -0.40 11.66
CA THR A 47 23.93 -0.83 11.31
C THR A 47 24.68 0.21 10.48
N GLN A 48 23.95 1.17 9.92
CA GLN A 48 24.45 2.29 9.13
C GLN A 48 23.55 3.52 9.30
N GLU A 49 23.96 4.64 8.74
CA GLU A 49 23.13 5.82 8.69
C GLU A 49 21.88 5.56 7.81
N ILE A 50 20.70 5.86 8.35
CA ILE A 50 19.44 5.75 7.65
C ILE A 50 19.02 7.13 7.18
N ALA A 51 18.83 7.29 5.88
CA ALA A 51 18.43 8.56 5.28
C ALA A 51 16.99 8.96 5.66
N ARG A 52 16.66 10.25 5.51
CA ARG A 52 15.26 10.69 5.53
C ARG A 52 14.57 10.19 4.28
N MET A 53 13.30 9.81 4.40
CA MET A 53 12.51 9.24 3.28
C MET A 53 13.07 7.92 2.74
N ALA A 54 13.96 7.24 3.48
CA ALA A 54 14.44 5.92 3.14
C ALA A 54 13.26 4.96 2.95
N THR A 55 13.41 4.05 1.98
CA THR A 55 12.39 3.05 1.68
C THR A 55 12.57 1.83 2.56
N ILE A 56 11.51 1.41 3.23
CA ILE A 56 11.47 0.19 4.03
C ILE A 56 10.61 -0.84 3.31
N VAL A 57 11.15 -2.04 3.08
CA VAL A 57 10.36 -3.17 2.60
C VAL A 57 10.31 -4.23 3.70
N ALA A 58 9.11 -4.58 4.12
CA ALA A 58 8.86 -5.61 5.12
C ALA A 58 8.53 -6.95 4.44
N TYR A 59 9.12 -8.02 4.96
CA TYR A 59 8.92 -9.39 4.48
C TYR A 59 8.55 -10.33 5.61
N GLY A 60 7.73 -11.32 5.30
CA GLY A 60 7.41 -12.45 6.17
C GLY A 60 7.72 -13.79 5.49
N SER A 61 8.05 -14.78 6.28
CA SER A 61 8.27 -16.15 5.82
C SER A 61 7.77 -17.16 6.84
N GLU A 62 7.10 -18.19 6.39
CA GLU A 62 6.67 -19.30 7.26
C GLU A 62 7.81 -20.30 7.49
N ASN A 63 8.63 -20.52 6.48
CA ASN A 63 9.69 -21.56 6.47
C ASN A 63 11.12 -21.00 6.51
N GLY A 64 11.30 -19.66 6.53
CA GLY A 64 12.59 -19.01 6.52
C GLY A 64 13.31 -19.01 5.17
N THR A 65 12.73 -19.62 4.13
CA THR A 65 13.34 -19.73 2.79
C THR A 65 12.58 -18.94 1.74
N THR A 66 11.26 -18.97 1.79
CA THR A 66 10.40 -18.23 0.86
C THR A 66 9.88 -16.97 1.55
N TRP A 67 10.29 -15.80 1.05
CA TRP A 67 9.95 -14.51 1.62
C TRP A 67 8.86 -13.82 0.80
N GLN A 68 7.78 -13.44 1.47
CA GLN A 68 6.70 -12.69 0.86
C GLN A 68 6.77 -11.24 1.33
N GLN A 69 6.60 -10.31 0.40
CA GLN A 69 6.52 -8.89 0.71
C GLN A 69 5.23 -8.61 1.49
N ILE A 70 5.37 -8.03 2.66
CA ILE A 70 4.25 -7.58 3.48
C ILE A 70 3.86 -6.14 3.14
N GLY A 71 4.84 -5.29 2.81
CA GLY A 71 4.56 -3.90 2.43
C GLY A 71 5.82 -3.12 2.14
N VAL A 72 5.61 -1.95 1.51
CA VAL A 72 6.62 -0.93 1.25
C VAL A 72 6.22 0.33 1.99
N PHE A 73 7.15 0.89 2.75
CA PHE A 73 6.92 2.06 3.59
C PHE A 73 8.01 3.11 3.36
N TYR A 74 7.70 4.36 3.65
CA TYR A 74 8.59 5.51 3.55
C TYR A 74 8.70 6.16 4.92
N ILE A 75 9.92 6.43 5.36
CA ILE A 75 10.20 7.00 6.67
C ILE A 75 9.71 8.44 6.71
N ASP A 76 8.81 8.73 7.64
CA ASP A 76 8.35 10.08 7.95
C ASP A 76 9.07 10.62 9.19
N GLU A 77 9.03 9.88 10.28
CA GLU A 77 9.65 10.28 11.54
C GLU A 77 10.72 9.27 12.01
N ARG A 78 11.76 9.78 12.62
CA ARG A 78 12.78 8.97 13.30
C ARG A 78 13.30 9.64 14.55
N THR A 79 13.44 8.86 15.60
CA THR A 79 14.00 9.30 16.88
C THR A 79 15.09 8.35 17.32
N VAL A 80 16.27 8.89 17.67
CA VAL A 80 17.40 8.09 18.16
C VAL A 80 17.56 8.30 19.65
N THR A 81 17.67 7.21 20.40
CA THR A 81 17.95 7.25 21.84
C THR A 81 19.46 7.33 22.11
N PRO A 82 19.91 7.78 23.30
CA PRO A 82 21.32 7.76 23.67
C PRO A 82 21.98 6.37 23.61
N SER A 83 21.19 5.29 23.71
CA SER A 83 21.66 3.91 23.56
C SER A 83 21.87 3.48 22.11
N GLY A 84 21.68 4.37 21.14
CA GLY A 84 21.79 4.06 19.71
C GLY A 84 20.56 3.36 19.11
N ARG A 85 19.51 3.11 19.90
CA ARG A 85 18.26 2.55 19.42
C ARG A 85 17.46 3.61 18.65
N MET A 86 16.98 3.27 17.47
CA MET A 86 16.17 4.15 16.63
C MET A 86 14.72 3.67 16.59
N THR A 87 13.80 4.60 16.82
CA THR A 87 12.37 4.41 16.56
C THR A 87 12.02 5.13 15.27
N ILE A 88 11.35 4.42 14.36
CA ILE A 88 10.96 4.89 13.04
C ILE A 88 9.44 4.78 12.94
N ILE A 89 8.80 5.84 12.45
CA ILE A 89 7.42 5.83 11.98
C ILE A 89 7.47 6.00 10.47
N ALA A 90 6.88 5.06 9.75
CA ALA A 90 6.86 5.05 8.30
C ALA A 90 5.45 4.73 7.80
N TYR A 91 5.10 5.34 6.67
CA TYR A 91 3.81 5.17 6.02
C TYR A 91 3.99 4.49 4.66
N ASP A 92 2.96 3.82 4.19
CA ASP A 92 2.96 3.27 2.85
C ASP A 92 2.93 4.37 1.76
N SER A 93 2.80 4.00 0.51
CA SER A 93 2.79 4.96 -0.61
C SER A 93 1.67 6.00 -0.54
N MET A 94 0.66 5.81 0.34
CA MET A 94 -0.39 6.81 0.53
C MET A 94 0.16 8.13 1.11
N LEU A 95 1.31 8.12 1.80
CA LEU A 95 2.01 9.32 2.24
C LEU A 95 2.27 10.31 1.08
N LYS A 96 2.55 9.79 -0.12
CA LYS A 96 2.80 10.62 -1.32
C LYS A 96 1.55 11.31 -1.85
N ALA A 97 0.37 10.86 -1.44
CA ALA A 97 -0.90 11.44 -1.86
C ALA A 97 -1.20 12.80 -1.23
N ASP A 98 -0.43 13.25 -0.24
CA ASP A 98 -0.58 14.58 0.38
C ASP A 98 0.01 15.71 -0.49
N THR A 99 0.58 15.35 -1.65
CA THR A 99 1.05 16.33 -2.62
C THR A 99 -0.12 16.93 -3.39
N VAL A 100 -0.09 18.27 -3.60
CA VAL A 100 -1.08 18.97 -4.44
C VAL A 100 -0.99 18.46 -5.87
N TRP A 101 -2.12 18.03 -6.42
CA TRP A 101 -2.19 17.62 -7.82
C TRP A 101 -2.26 18.84 -8.72
N THR A 102 -1.23 19.01 -9.56
CA THR A 102 -1.22 19.97 -10.65
C THR A 102 -1.35 19.20 -11.96
N PRO A 103 -2.55 19.14 -12.57
CA PRO A 103 -2.73 18.45 -13.84
C PRO A 103 -1.81 19.02 -14.92
N ALA A 104 -1.16 18.12 -15.66
CA ALA A 104 -0.33 18.49 -16.79
C ALA A 104 -1.20 19.09 -17.92
N ASN A 105 -0.66 20.07 -18.65
CA ASN A 105 -1.39 20.80 -19.71
C ASN A 105 -1.92 19.91 -20.85
N ASN A 106 -1.38 18.70 -21.00
CA ASN A 106 -1.81 17.71 -22.01
C ASN A 106 -2.94 16.81 -21.54
N LEU A 107 -3.38 16.91 -20.28
CA LEU A 107 -4.53 16.14 -19.80
C LEU A 107 -5.83 16.71 -20.36
N GLN A 108 -6.64 15.83 -20.90
CA GLN A 108 -7.94 16.16 -21.47
C GLN A 108 -9.05 16.02 -20.43
N PHE A 109 -9.92 17.02 -20.33
CA PHE A 109 -11.14 17.00 -19.52
C PHE A 109 -12.36 17.14 -20.45
N PRO A 110 -13.50 16.49 -20.11
CA PRO A 110 -13.71 15.60 -18.99
C PRO A 110 -12.89 14.30 -19.10
N MET A 111 -12.39 13.77 -17.96
CA MET A 111 -11.68 12.51 -17.95
C MET A 111 -12.42 11.46 -17.11
N SER A 112 -12.25 10.17 -17.48
CA SER A 112 -12.83 9.08 -16.69
C SER A 112 -12.16 8.96 -15.33
N MET A 113 -12.89 8.46 -14.32
CA MET A 113 -12.33 8.23 -12.98
C MET A 113 -11.20 7.19 -12.99
N SER A 114 -11.27 6.19 -13.87
CA SER A 114 -10.18 5.20 -14.01
C SER A 114 -8.91 5.84 -14.60
N THR A 115 -9.04 6.74 -15.58
CA THR A 115 -7.89 7.49 -16.12
C THR A 115 -7.27 8.39 -15.05
N ALA A 116 -8.09 9.10 -14.29
CA ALA A 116 -7.62 9.93 -13.19
C ALA A 116 -6.89 9.11 -12.12
N ALA A 117 -7.49 8.00 -11.66
CA ALA A 117 -6.87 7.13 -10.66
C ALA A 117 -5.51 6.58 -11.11
N ASN A 118 -5.39 6.15 -12.39
CA ASN A 118 -4.11 5.71 -12.95
C ASN A 118 -3.07 6.85 -13.01
N THR A 119 -3.50 8.04 -13.39
CA THR A 119 -2.62 9.23 -13.42
C THR A 119 -2.10 9.57 -12.02
N LEU A 120 -3.00 9.57 -11.03
CA LEU A 120 -2.64 9.88 -9.64
C LEU A 120 -1.73 8.80 -9.04
N ALA A 121 -2.02 7.52 -9.29
CA ALA A 121 -1.16 6.41 -8.87
C ALA A 121 0.25 6.53 -9.47
N ALA A 122 0.35 6.88 -10.76
CA ALA A 122 1.65 7.08 -11.42
C ALA A 122 2.45 8.24 -10.78
N LEU A 123 1.79 9.33 -10.37
CA LEU A 123 2.43 10.43 -9.63
C LEU A 123 2.93 10.00 -8.26
N MET A 124 2.26 9.04 -7.62
CA MET A 124 2.73 8.42 -6.37
C MET A 124 3.85 7.39 -6.60
N GLY A 125 4.19 7.10 -7.86
CA GLY A 125 5.20 6.08 -8.23
C GLY A 125 4.71 4.64 -8.07
N ILE A 126 3.39 4.41 -8.16
CA ILE A 126 2.75 3.10 -8.05
C ILE A 126 1.76 2.89 -9.20
N THR A 127 1.10 1.73 -9.24
CA THR A 127 0.05 1.42 -10.20
C THR A 127 -1.26 1.11 -9.49
N VAL A 128 -2.37 1.28 -10.18
CA VAL A 128 -3.67 0.80 -9.70
C VAL A 128 -3.70 -0.73 -9.77
N ASP A 129 -4.17 -1.37 -8.70
CA ASP A 129 -4.36 -2.81 -8.66
C ASP A 129 -5.48 -3.22 -9.60
N SER A 130 -5.27 -4.28 -10.39
CA SER A 130 -6.23 -4.76 -11.39
C SER A 130 -7.58 -5.22 -10.81
N ARG A 131 -7.64 -5.47 -9.51
CA ARG A 131 -8.88 -5.80 -8.79
C ARG A 131 -9.76 -4.58 -8.54
N SER A 132 -9.25 -3.35 -8.72
CA SER A 132 -10.02 -2.12 -8.52
C SER A 132 -11.10 -2.00 -9.58
N GLN A 133 -12.36 -2.05 -9.17
CA GLN A 133 -13.50 -1.82 -10.04
C GLN A 133 -13.90 -0.35 -9.95
N ILE A 134 -13.47 0.46 -10.92
CA ILE A 134 -13.76 1.88 -10.97
C ILE A 134 -14.84 2.12 -11.99
N SER A 135 -16.00 2.59 -11.55
CA SER A 135 -17.08 2.99 -12.45
C SER A 135 -16.71 4.25 -13.21
N ASN A 136 -16.91 4.23 -14.52
CA ASN A 136 -16.74 5.40 -15.39
C ASN A 136 -18.09 6.07 -15.74
N THR A 137 -19.14 5.80 -14.96
CA THR A 137 -20.45 6.46 -15.12
C THR A 137 -20.34 7.96 -14.90
N TYR A 138 -19.43 8.38 -13.98
CA TYR A 138 -19.12 9.77 -13.73
C TYR A 138 -17.75 10.12 -14.26
N THR A 139 -17.58 11.38 -14.63
CA THR A 139 -16.32 11.95 -15.11
C THR A 139 -15.81 13.03 -14.17
N ILE A 140 -14.55 13.35 -14.28
CA ILE A 140 -13.97 14.54 -13.69
C ILE A 140 -13.96 15.59 -14.79
N ASP A 141 -14.85 16.59 -14.68
CA ASP A 141 -15.13 17.54 -15.75
C ASP A 141 -14.11 18.65 -15.85
N TYR A 142 -13.46 18.99 -14.74
CA TYR A 142 -12.51 20.09 -14.63
C TYR A 142 -11.26 19.66 -13.87
N PRO A 143 -10.10 20.29 -14.15
CA PRO A 143 -8.91 20.07 -13.34
C PRO A 143 -9.15 20.52 -11.90
N ALA A 144 -8.75 19.67 -10.97
CA ALA A 144 -8.79 19.99 -9.55
C ALA A 144 -7.73 21.05 -9.23
N ASN A 145 -8.17 22.23 -8.80
CA ASN A 145 -7.27 23.28 -8.39
C ASN A 145 -7.07 23.25 -6.88
N ASN A 146 -5.82 23.20 -6.42
CA ASN A 146 -5.43 23.17 -5.01
C ASN A 146 -5.90 21.93 -4.21
N TYR A 147 -6.34 20.89 -4.87
CA TYR A 147 -6.63 19.60 -4.21
C TYR A 147 -5.36 18.74 -4.19
N THR A 148 -5.20 17.99 -3.11
CA THR A 148 -4.17 16.95 -3.04
C THR A 148 -4.56 15.73 -3.86
N ILE A 149 -3.60 14.87 -4.17
CA ILE A 149 -3.88 13.56 -4.77
C ILE A 149 -4.88 12.80 -3.87
N ARG A 150 -4.70 12.89 -2.54
CA ARG A 150 -5.56 12.27 -1.53
C ARG A 150 -7.01 12.73 -1.65
N ASP A 151 -7.24 14.03 -1.81
CA ASP A 151 -8.60 14.59 -1.96
C ASP A 151 -9.29 14.03 -3.20
N VAL A 152 -8.59 14.01 -4.33
CA VAL A 152 -9.17 13.54 -5.60
C VAL A 152 -9.43 12.03 -5.55
N LEU A 153 -8.51 11.25 -4.97
CA LEU A 153 -8.73 9.81 -4.72
C LEU A 153 -9.95 9.61 -3.81
N GLY A 154 -10.12 10.43 -2.77
CA GLY A 154 -11.29 10.40 -1.88
C GLY A 154 -12.60 10.61 -2.65
N TYR A 155 -12.66 11.58 -3.56
CA TYR A 155 -13.83 11.78 -4.42
C TYR A 155 -14.11 10.58 -5.33
N ILE A 156 -13.08 9.99 -5.93
CA ILE A 156 -13.23 8.77 -6.76
C ILE A 156 -13.75 7.62 -5.90
N ALA A 157 -13.20 7.44 -4.69
CA ALA A 157 -13.63 6.39 -3.77
C ALA A 157 -15.10 6.59 -3.33
N THR A 158 -15.50 7.83 -3.02
CA THR A 158 -16.88 8.17 -2.65
C THR A 158 -17.86 7.83 -3.78
N ALA A 159 -17.53 8.20 -5.02
CA ALA A 159 -18.37 7.90 -6.19
C ALA A 159 -18.49 6.39 -6.48
N ASN A 160 -17.55 5.60 -6.00
CA ASN A 160 -17.53 4.14 -6.14
C ASN A 160 -17.92 3.39 -4.86
N ALA A 161 -18.45 4.08 -3.85
CA ALA A 161 -18.84 3.54 -2.56
C ALA A 161 -17.74 2.68 -1.92
N GLY A 162 -16.51 3.15 -1.92
CA GLY A 162 -15.35 2.40 -1.46
C GLY A 162 -14.31 3.23 -0.72
N ASN A 163 -13.20 2.59 -0.37
CA ASN A 163 -12.03 3.22 0.21
C ASN A 163 -10.76 2.75 -0.52
N TRP A 164 -9.75 3.63 -0.59
CA TRP A 164 -8.45 3.29 -1.13
C TRP A 164 -7.52 2.78 -0.05
N ILE A 165 -6.77 1.73 -0.40
CA ILE A 165 -5.66 1.20 0.39
C ILE A 165 -4.44 0.94 -0.50
N ILE A 166 -3.27 0.81 0.12
CA ILE A 166 -2.07 0.29 -0.55
C ILE A 166 -1.91 -1.19 -0.21
N THR A 167 -1.82 -2.04 -1.23
CA THR A 167 -1.62 -3.48 -1.08
C THR A 167 -0.19 -3.82 -0.63
N ALA A 168 0.03 -5.06 -0.19
CA ALA A 168 1.37 -5.56 0.11
C ALA A 168 2.33 -5.45 -1.09
N ALA A 169 1.82 -5.60 -2.31
CA ALA A 169 2.58 -5.43 -3.55
C ALA A 169 2.79 -3.96 -3.96
N ASN A 170 2.52 -3.01 -3.07
CA ASN A 170 2.64 -1.56 -3.30
C ASN A 170 1.80 -1.06 -4.49
N LYS A 171 0.55 -1.51 -4.57
CA LYS A 171 -0.42 -1.06 -5.57
C LYS A 171 -1.60 -0.37 -4.90
N LEU A 172 -2.20 0.60 -5.59
CA LEU A 172 -3.38 1.32 -5.15
C LEU A 172 -4.64 0.47 -5.43
N LEU A 173 -5.36 0.07 -4.39
CA LEU A 173 -6.54 -0.78 -4.49
C LEU A 173 -7.78 -0.06 -3.95
N LEU A 174 -8.82 0.03 -4.79
CA LEU A 174 -10.14 0.47 -4.36
C LEU A 174 -10.92 -0.73 -3.80
N VAL A 175 -11.23 -0.66 -2.52
CA VAL A 175 -12.04 -1.67 -1.81
C VAL A 175 -13.48 -1.20 -1.73
N PRO A 176 -14.43 -1.83 -2.44
CA PRO A 176 -15.83 -1.47 -2.37
C PRO A 176 -16.42 -1.91 -1.02
N LEU A 177 -17.29 -1.10 -0.43
CA LEU A 177 -17.96 -1.40 0.85
C LEU A 177 -19.30 -2.10 0.69
N ASN A 178 -19.83 -2.13 -0.52
CA ASN A 178 -21.15 -2.69 -0.86
C ASN A 178 -21.08 -3.84 -1.89
N GLY A 179 -19.92 -4.34 -2.20
CA GLY A 179 -19.71 -5.39 -3.19
C GLY A 179 -18.71 -6.44 -2.73
N SER A 180 -18.78 -7.62 -3.35
CA SER A 180 -17.73 -8.62 -3.21
C SER A 180 -16.54 -8.20 -4.08
N MET A 181 -15.37 -7.99 -3.47
CA MET A 181 -14.13 -7.97 -4.23
C MET A 181 -13.93 -9.33 -4.92
N PRO A 182 -13.38 -9.34 -6.15
CA PRO A 182 -12.84 -10.59 -6.68
C PRO A 182 -11.87 -11.15 -5.62
N PRO A 183 -12.04 -12.39 -5.17
CA PRO A 183 -11.17 -12.96 -4.16
C PRO A 183 -9.72 -12.90 -4.67
N GLU A 184 -8.78 -12.57 -3.80
CA GLU A 184 -7.40 -12.98 -4.04
C GLU A 184 -7.45 -14.50 -4.14
N THR A 185 -7.02 -15.01 -5.28
CA THR A 185 -7.08 -16.46 -5.52
C THR A 185 -5.92 -17.08 -4.74
N TYR A 186 -6.14 -17.38 -3.48
CA TYR A 186 -5.24 -18.22 -2.71
C TYR A 186 -5.57 -19.67 -3.04
N TYR A 187 -4.56 -20.42 -3.41
CA TYR A 187 -4.70 -21.86 -3.59
C TYR A 187 -4.05 -22.57 -2.41
N LEU A 188 -4.70 -23.61 -1.91
CA LEU A 188 -4.00 -24.57 -1.06
C LEU A 188 -2.91 -25.21 -1.92
N ILE A 189 -1.68 -25.13 -1.44
CA ILE A 189 -0.52 -25.78 -2.04
C ILE A 189 0.01 -26.84 -1.08
N THR A 190 0.58 -27.91 -1.62
CA THR A 190 1.33 -28.90 -0.86
C THR A 190 2.65 -28.31 -0.35
N GLU A 191 3.33 -29.02 0.54
CA GLU A 191 4.66 -28.66 1.03
C GLU A 191 5.69 -28.53 -0.11
N ASP A 192 5.47 -29.24 -1.24
CA ASP A 192 6.29 -29.21 -2.45
C ASP A 192 5.88 -28.08 -3.44
N GLY A 193 4.85 -27.30 -3.10
CA GLY A 193 4.39 -26.16 -3.93
C GLY A 193 3.36 -26.53 -4.99
N ASP A 194 2.88 -27.76 -5.02
CA ASP A 194 1.85 -28.22 -5.96
C ASP A 194 0.46 -27.78 -5.49
N ALA A 195 -0.38 -27.30 -6.43
CA ALA A 195 -1.75 -26.90 -6.11
C ALA A 195 -2.60 -28.11 -5.70
N ILE A 196 -3.20 -28.07 -4.52
CA ILE A 196 -4.18 -29.09 -4.09
C ILE A 196 -5.45 -28.90 -4.91
N THR A 197 -5.88 -29.96 -5.59
CA THR A 197 -7.08 -29.96 -6.41
C THR A 197 -8.11 -30.96 -5.88
N PHE A 198 -9.37 -30.59 -6.02
CA PHE A 198 -10.49 -31.53 -5.81
C PHE A 198 -11.24 -31.66 -7.15
N ALA A 199 -11.34 -32.90 -7.64
CA ALA A 199 -11.96 -33.22 -8.94
C ALA A 199 -11.39 -32.37 -10.11
N GLY A 200 -10.06 -32.11 -10.10
CA GLY A 200 -9.38 -31.31 -11.13
C GLY A 200 -9.52 -29.80 -10.97
N THR A 201 -10.24 -29.31 -9.98
CA THR A 201 -10.38 -27.88 -9.67
C THR A 201 -9.50 -27.52 -8.49
N ARG A 202 -8.73 -26.42 -8.59
CA ARG A 202 -7.90 -25.91 -7.50
C ARG A 202 -8.78 -25.50 -6.31
N ILE A 203 -8.41 -25.92 -5.11
CA ILE A 203 -9.10 -25.50 -3.89
C ILE A 203 -8.68 -24.06 -3.57
N LEU A 204 -9.66 -23.18 -3.53
CA LEU A 204 -9.52 -21.78 -3.11
C LEU A 204 -9.64 -21.69 -1.58
N VAL A 205 -8.84 -20.81 -0.99
CA VAL A 205 -8.87 -20.51 0.45
C VAL A 205 -9.14 -19.04 0.66
#